data_ef053ad2235fd59cd2635b711454b69d
#
_entry.id   ef053ad2235fd59cd2635b711454b69d
#
_cell.length_a   1.000
_cell.length_b   1.000
_cell.length_c   1.000
_cell.angle_alpha   90.00
_cell.angle_beta   90.00
_cell.angle_gamma   90.00
#
_symmetry.space_group_name_H-M   'P 1'
#
loop_
_entity.id
_entity.type
_entity.pdbx_description
1 polymer ?
#
loop_
_entity_poly.entity_id
_entity_poly.type
_entity_poly.pdbx_seq_one_letter_code
_entity_poly.pdbx_strand_id
1 'polypeptide(L)'
;MTNSPYRDDLNKIVILNPKGGCGKTTLATNLASYFALRGPTPTLIDCDPSGYTERWLEKRPPGSRSIKGIASNEFVMHGNRNWPFRTPKEAGAVIIDTPAALGRREISELTYGADCVLVPVLPSTFDVQVTTKFIAELLLLTDFDLPVAVVANRTRQNTKSLEMLMRILASLETPTIAVLSDSQNYVYAADHGLGIYEMPHFRVRQELEQMDLIIDWLDKQLMRTLEPTLISRVNPLPKLFTSSAFGHSHPD
;
A
#
# COMPACT_ATOMS: atom_id res chain seq x y z
N MET A 1 -11.77 19.01 -22.43
CA MET A 1 -11.55 17.74 -21.72
C MET A 1 -10.09 17.36 -21.93
N THR A 2 -9.24 17.72 -21.01
CA THR A 2 -7.81 17.37 -21.06
C THR A 2 -7.69 15.89 -20.74
N ASN A 3 -7.37 15.07 -21.75
CA ASN A 3 -6.96 13.69 -21.57
C ASN A 3 -5.67 13.70 -20.76
N SER A 4 -5.75 13.63 -19.44
CA SER A 4 -4.58 13.39 -18.60
C SER A 4 -3.97 12.05 -19.03
N PRO A 5 -2.68 12.01 -19.37
CA PRO A 5 -2.01 10.75 -19.68
C PRO A 5 -1.80 9.87 -18.45
N TYR A 6 -2.30 10.29 -17.29
CA TYR A 6 -2.13 9.62 -16.00
C TYR A 6 -3.45 9.01 -15.54
N ARG A 7 -3.36 7.82 -15.01
CA ARG A 7 -4.45 7.08 -14.39
C ARG A 7 -4.58 7.53 -12.94
N ASP A 8 -5.78 8.02 -12.55
CA ASP A 8 -6.11 8.35 -11.16
C ASP A 8 -6.53 7.09 -10.35
N ASP A 9 -6.56 5.91 -11.01
CA ASP A 9 -7.04 4.63 -10.50
C ASP A 9 -5.92 3.57 -10.37
N LEU A 10 -4.70 3.99 -10.05
CA LEU A 10 -3.59 3.08 -9.75
C LEU A 10 -3.67 2.61 -8.31
N ASN A 11 -3.54 1.30 -8.13
CA ASN A 11 -3.43 0.64 -6.83
C ASN A 11 -2.12 1.06 -6.12
N LYS A 12 -2.13 2.19 -5.42
CA LYS A 12 -0.97 2.74 -4.72
C LYS A 12 -0.95 2.30 -3.27
N ILE A 13 -0.01 1.44 -2.93
CA ILE A 13 0.20 0.86 -1.60
C ILE A 13 1.45 1.46 -1.00
N VAL A 14 1.32 2.12 0.16
CA VAL A 14 2.46 2.72 0.86
C VAL A 14 2.80 1.89 2.10
N ILE A 15 4.07 1.57 2.29
CA ILE A 15 4.52 0.81 3.46
C ILE A 15 5.28 1.75 4.38
N LEU A 16 4.68 2.08 5.51
CA LEU A 16 5.13 3.11 6.44
C LEU A 16 5.37 2.56 7.84
N ASN A 17 6.49 2.88 8.44
CA ASN A 17 6.74 2.84 9.87
C ASN A 17 8.01 3.65 10.16
N PRO A 18 8.02 4.56 11.17
CA PRO A 18 9.20 5.34 11.53
C PRO A 18 10.35 4.48 12.07
N LYS A 19 10.07 3.23 12.42
CA LYS A 19 11.07 2.31 12.98
C LYS A 19 11.87 1.63 11.87
N GLY A 20 13.22 1.68 12.00
CA GLY A 20 14.11 0.89 11.16
C GLY A 20 14.03 -0.60 11.47
N GLY A 21 14.22 -1.46 10.45
CA GLY A 21 14.28 -2.92 10.62
C GLY A 21 12.94 -3.63 10.89
N CYS A 22 11.80 -2.93 10.86
CA CYS A 22 10.48 -3.54 11.06
C CYS A 22 9.98 -4.37 9.88
N GLY A 23 10.68 -4.36 8.73
CA GLY A 23 10.38 -5.20 7.56
C GLY A 23 9.62 -4.49 6.43
N LYS A 24 9.70 -3.17 6.32
CA LYS A 24 9.10 -2.41 5.21
C LYS A 24 9.53 -2.94 3.85
N THR A 25 10.83 -2.99 3.60
CA THR A 25 11.42 -3.50 2.35
C THR A 25 11.02 -4.96 2.09
N THR A 26 11.03 -5.81 3.12
CA THR A 26 10.59 -7.21 2.98
C THR A 26 9.16 -7.28 2.50
N LEU A 27 8.26 -6.49 3.09
CA LEU A 27 6.85 -6.45 2.69
C LEU A 27 6.70 -5.89 1.28
N ALA A 28 7.42 -4.81 0.94
CA ALA A 28 7.40 -4.16 -0.37
C ALA A 28 7.81 -5.12 -1.50
N THR A 29 8.93 -5.80 -1.33
CA THR A 29 9.46 -6.74 -2.33
C THR A 29 8.56 -7.96 -2.52
N ASN A 30 7.97 -8.49 -1.44
CA ASN A 30 7.03 -9.60 -1.51
C ASN A 30 5.72 -9.20 -2.20
N LEU A 31 5.17 -8.03 -1.93
CA LEU A 31 4.00 -7.52 -2.64
C LEU A 31 4.29 -7.26 -4.13
N ALA A 32 5.44 -6.66 -4.44
CA ALA A 32 5.84 -6.43 -5.82
C ALA A 32 5.96 -7.74 -6.61
N SER A 33 6.57 -8.79 -6.02
CA SER A 33 6.65 -10.11 -6.66
C SER A 33 5.28 -10.74 -6.85
N TYR A 34 4.39 -10.62 -5.87
CA TYR A 34 3.01 -11.11 -5.97
C TYR A 34 2.24 -10.48 -7.13
N PHE A 35 2.25 -9.14 -7.22
CA PHE A 35 1.56 -8.43 -8.30
C PHE A 35 2.18 -8.71 -9.67
N ALA A 36 3.50 -8.90 -9.74
CA ALA A 36 4.17 -9.29 -10.98
C ALA A 36 3.71 -10.66 -11.51
N LEU A 37 3.34 -11.58 -10.64
CA LEU A 37 2.82 -12.90 -11.03
C LEU A 37 1.37 -12.86 -11.52
N ARG A 38 0.58 -11.84 -11.15
CA ARG A 38 -0.86 -11.82 -11.36
C ARG A 38 -1.38 -10.88 -12.43
N GLY A 39 -0.61 -9.92 -12.89
CA GLY A 39 -1.18 -8.92 -13.79
C GLY A 39 -0.17 -8.06 -14.53
N PRO A 40 -0.55 -6.81 -14.81
CA PRO A 40 0.36 -5.83 -15.41
C PRO A 40 1.60 -5.61 -14.54
N THR A 41 2.70 -5.26 -15.16
CA THR A 41 3.99 -5.01 -14.48
C THR A 41 3.82 -4.02 -13.34
N PRO A 42 4.06 -4.42 -12.06
CA PRO A 42 3.99 -3.48 -10.94
C PRO A 42 5.18 -2.53 -10.94
N THR A 43 5.01 -1.39 -10.28
CA THR A 43 6.09 -0.45 -10.02
C THR A 43 6.46 -0.49 -8.55
N LEU A 44 7.73 -0.73 -8.26
CA LEU A 44 8.30 -0.73 -6.92
C LEU A 44 9.20 0.49 -6.76
N ILE A 45 8.83 1.39 -5.85
CA ILE A 45 9.51 2.65 -5.62
C ILE A 45 10.30 2.55 -4.32
N ASP A 46 11.61 2.72 -4.42
CA ASP A 46 12.51 2.78 -3.27
C ASP A 46 12.70 4.24 -2.85
N CYS A 47 12.09 4.64 -1.74
CA CYS A 47 12.30 5.94 -1.13
C CYS A 47 13.38 5.90 -0.02
N ASP A 48 13.92 4.73 0.33
CA ASP A 48 14.95 4.58 1.34
C ASP A 48 16.34 4.79 0.72
N PRO A 49 17.12 5.78 1.18
CA PRO A 49 18.48 6.02 0.67
C PRO A 49 19.43 4.81 0.81
N SER A 50 19.05 3.84 1.66
CA SER A 50 19.83 2.61 1.83
C SER A 50 19.85 1.73 0.56
N GLY A 51 18.89 1.89 -0.38
CA GLY A 51 18.86 1.19 -1.67
C GLY A 51 18.69 -0.33 -1.56
N TYR A 52 17.99 -0.82 -0.52
CA TYR A 52 17.78 -2.27 -0.33
C TYR A 52 16.87 -2.85 -1.41
N THR A 53 15.84 -2.13 -1.79
CA THR A 53 14.90 -2.51 -2.85
C THR A 53 15.58 -2.56 -4.21
N GLU A 54 16.45 -1.59 -4.51
CA GLU A 54 17.24 -1.55 -5.75
C GLU A 54 18.16 -2.78 -5.85
N ARG A 55 18.95 -3.05 -4.79
CA ARG A 55 19.80 -4.24 -4.74
C ARG A 55 19.03 -5.56 -4.82
N TRP A 56 17.81 -5.61 -4.31
CA TRP A 56 16.97 -6.77 -4.46
C TRP A 56 16.51 -6.95 -5.92
N LEU A 57 16.15 -5.88 -6.61
CA LEU A 57 15.81 -5.91 -8.05
C LEU A 57 16.98 -6.38 -8.90
N GLU A 58 18.21 -5.95 -8.61
CA GLU A 58 19.41 -6.39 -9.31
C GLU A 58 19.68 -7.90 -9.17
N LYS A 59 19.30 -8.49 -8.03
CA LYS A 59 19.47 -9.92 -7.75
C LYS A 59 18.41 -10.81 -8.41
N ARG A 60 17.37 -10.24 -9.03
CA ARG A 60 16.30 -11.05 -9.59
C ARG A 60 16.82 -12.02 -10.65
N PRO A 61 16.44 -13.32 -10.55
CA PRO A 61 16.89 -14.32 -11.51
C PRO A 61 16.42 -13.99 -12.94
N PRO A 62 17.24 -14.32 -13.96
CA PRO A 62 16.79 -14.25 -15.35
C PRO A 62 15.51 -15.06 -15.56
N GLY A 63 14.53 -14.46 -16.24
CA GLY A 63 13.22 -15.11 -16.49
C GLY A 63 12.17 -14.87 -15.40
N SER A 64 12.50 -14.21 -14.28
CA SER A 64 11.49 -13.72 -13.34
C SER A 64 10.54 -12.72 -14.01
N ARG A 65 9.29 -12.65 -13.49
CA ARG A 65 8.33 -11.64 -13.96
C ARG A 65 8.88 -10.23 -13.73
N SER A 66 8.63 -9.34 -14.68
CA SER A 66 9.16 -7.97 -14.65
C SER A 66 8.53 -7.17 -13.51
N ILE A 67 9.36 -6.40 -12.82
CA ILE A 67 8.99 -5.37 -11.85
C ILE A 67 9.73 -4.10 -12.27
N LYS A 68 9.02 -2.98 -12.41
CA LYS A 68 9.63 -1.69 -12.70
C LYS A 68 10.17 -1.09 -11.41
N GLY A 69 11.49 -0.95 -11.29
CA GLY A 69 12.13 -0.24 -10.19
C GLY A 69 12.21 1.27 -10.45
N ILE A 70 12.02 2.06 -9.39
CA ILE A 70 12.34 3.49 -9.37
C ILE A 70 13.18 3.73 -8.10
N ALA A 71 14.42 4.18 -8.29
CA ALA A 71 15.36 4.35 -7.19
C ALA A 71 15.19 5.69 -6.45
N SER A 72 15.69 5.76 -5.21
CA SER A 72 15.58 6.92 -4.33
C SER A 72 16.23 8.19 -4.87
N ASN A 73 17.28 8.06 -5.70
CA ASN A 73 17.98 9.19 -6.32
C ASN A 73 17.19 9.83 -7.47
N GLU A 74 16.30 9.08 -8.11
CA GLU A 74 15.32 9.59 -9.08
C GLU A 74 14.16 10.29 -8.37
N PHE A 75 14.09 10.07 -7.08
CA PHE A 75 13.08 10.52 -6.17
C PHE A 75 13.59 11.72 -5.37
N VAL A 76 14.00 12.77 -6.06
CA VAL A 76 14.35 14.01 -5.38
C VAL A 76 13.05 14.65 -4.93
N MET A 77 12.87 14.74 -3.61
CA MET A 77 11.84 15.52 -2.94
C MET A 77 12.01 16.99 -3.31
N HIS A 78 11.73 17.32 -4.56
CA HIS A 78 11.68 18.70 -5.02
C HIS A 78 10.31 19.25 -4.61
N GLY A 79 10.28 20.25 -3.76
CA GLY A 79 9.12 20.95 -3.22
C GLY A 79 8.12 21.52 -4.23
N ASN A 80 7.89 20.87 -5.32
CA ASN A 80 6.91 21.19 -6.33
C ASN A 80 5.68 20.29 -6.11
N ARG A 81 4.52 20.90 -5.82
CA ARG A 81 3.21 20.27 -5.63
C ARG A 81 2.72 19.40 -6.79
N ASN A 82 3.48 19.26 -7.84
CA ASN A 82 3.26 18.34 -8.94
C ASN A 82 4.12 17.10 -8.71
N TRP A 83 3.84 16.37 -7.65
CA TRP A 83 4.30 15.02 -7.43
C TRP A 83 3.83 14.15 -8.59
N PRO A 84 4.69 13.86 -9.54
CA PRO A 84 4.29 13.00 -10.64
C PRO A 84 4.93 11.65 -10.43
N PHE A 85 4.34 10.77 -9.64
CA PHE A 85 4.43 9.40 -10.06
C PHE A 85 3.69 9.34 -11.40
N ARG A 86 4.39 9.70 -12.46
CA ARG A 86 3.94 9.42 -13.82
C ARG A 86 4.07 7.92 -14.03
N THR A 87 3.27 7.17 -13.32
CA THR A 87 3.13 5.76 -13.58
C THR A 87 2.47 5.62 -14.95
N PRO A 88 3.04 4.77 -15.83
CA PRO A 88 2.42 4.51 -17.12
C PRO A 88 0.98 4.06 -16.92
N LYS A 89 0.07 4.44 -17.82
CA LYS A 89 -1.35 4.01 -17.80
C LYS A 89 -1.54 2.49 -17.74
N GLU A 90 -0.50 1.74 -18.06
CA GLU A 90 -0.45 0.29 -18.10
C GLU A 90 0.17 -0.32 -16.84
N ALA A 91 0.60 0.51 -15.87
CA ALA A 91 1.19 0.01 -14.63
C ALA A 91 0.13 -0.77 -13.83
N GLY A 92 0.58 -1.88 -13.27
CA GLY A 92 -0.17 -2.61 -12.24
C GLY A 92 -0.19 -1.85 -10.92
N ALA A 93 -0.02 -2.55 -9.81
CA ALA A 93 0.10 -1.92 -8.51
C ALA A 93 1.38 -1.06 -8.41
N VAL A 94 1.30 0.01 -7.62
CA VAL A 94 2.45 0.84 -7.22
C VAL A 94 2.73 0.59 -5.75
N ILE A 95 3.89 0.05 -5.45
CA ILE A 95 4.33 -0.24 -4.10
C ILE A 95 5.44 0.73 -3.71
N ILE A 96 5.29 1.41 -2.57
CA ILE A 96 6.26 2.38 -2.07
C ILE A 96 6.91 1.86 -0.81
N ASP A 97 8.21 1.56 -0.91
CA ASP A 97 9.08 1.27 0.22
C ASP A 97 9.63 2.58 0.78
N THR A 98 9.38 2.84 2.07
CA THR A 98 9.71 4.12 2.67
C THR A 98 10.89 4.03 3.64
N PRO A 99 11.66 5.11 3.81
CA PRO A 99 12.70 5.15 4.83
C PRO A 99 12.11 5.12 6.24
N ALA A 100 12.98 4.94 7.23
CA ALA A 100 12.66 5.21 8.62
C ALA A 100 12.70 6.72 8.91
N ALA A 101 12.07 7.13 10.01
CA ALA A 101 12.16 8.49 10.55
C ALA A 101 11.73 9.62 9.58
N LEU A 102 10.58 9.44 8.94
CA LEU A 102 9.95 10.47 8.10
C LEU A 102 9.33 11.59 8.94
N GLY A 103 9.43 12.82 8.47
CA GLY A 103 8.69 13.95 9.01
C GLY A 103 7.25 14.01 8.52
N ARG A 104 6.41 14.84 9.16
CA ARG A 104 4.98 14.98 8.81
C ARG A 104 4.74 15.33 7.35
N ARG A 105 5.54 16.26 6.82
CA ARG A 105 5.42 16.68 5.42
C ARG A 105 5.67 15.52 4.46
N GLU A 106 6.72 14.75 4.72
CA GLU A 106 7.09 13.60 3.91
C GLU A 106 6.02 12.51 3.97
N ILE A 107 5.44 12.26 5.15
CA ILE A 107 4.32 11.33 5.32
C ILE A 107 3.13 11.78 4.47
N SER A 108 2.73 13.06 4.56
CA SER A 108 1.62 13.60 3.77
C SER A 108 1.87 13.52 2.27
N GLU A 109 3.11 13.78 1.84
CA GLU A 109 3.50 13.67 0.42
C GLU A 109 3.45 12.22 -0.07
N LEU A 110 3.96 11.27 0.71
CA LEU A 110 3.97 9.84 0.38
C LEU A 110 2.57 9.22 0.35
N THR A 111 1.69 9.65 1.24
CA THR A 111 0.32 9.14 1.36
C THR A 111 -0.67 9.83 0.41
N TYR A 112 -0.29 10.96 -0.18
CA TYR A 112 -1.16 11.67 -1.11
C TYR A 112 -1.54 10.77 -2.31
N GLY A 113 -2.85 10.56 -2.49
CA GLY A 113 -3.38 9.68 -3.52
C GLY A 113 -3.03 8.20 -3.35
N ALA A 114 -2.69 7.77 -2.15
CA ALA A 114 -2.57 6.35 -1.83
C ALA A 114 -3.95 5.72 -1.61
N ASP A 115 -4.08 4.45 -2.00
CA ASP A 115 -5.30 3.66 -1.75
C ASP A 115 -5.28 3.03 -0.36
N CYS A 116 -4.09 2.74 0.16
CA CYS A 116 -3.93 2.24 1.52
C CYS A 116 -2.48 2.34 2.03
N VAL A 117 -2.35 2.21 3.36
CA VAL A 117 -1.07 2.13 4.06
C VAL A 117 -0.97 0.83 4.84
N LEU A 118 0.16 0.15 4.71
CA LEU A 118 0.54 -1.00 5.53
C LEU A 118 1.61 -0.59 6.54
N VAL A 119 1.39 -0.92 7.82
CA VAL A 119 2.29 -0.57 8.92
C VAL A 119 2.86 -1.85 9.53
N PRO A 120 4.04 -2.33 9.11
CA PRO A 120 4.68 -3.48 9.73
C PRO A 120 5.21 -3.11 11.11
N VAL A 121 4.96 -3.94 12.13
CA VAL A 121 5.40 -3.73 13.52
C VAL A 121 6.04 -4.97 14.11
N LEU A 122 7.13 -4.80 14.86
CA LEU A 122 7.81 -5.90 15.55
C LEU A 122 7.20 -6.15 16.94
N PRO A 123 7.25 -7.40 17.45
CA PRO A 123 6.72 -7.77 18.77
C PRO A 123 7.69 -7.35 19.90
N SER A 124 7.99 -6.06 19.99
CA SER A 124 8.77 -5.48 21.08
C SER A 124 8.05 -4.30 21.70
N THR A 125 8.22 -4.08 23.01
CA THR A 125 7.54 -2.99 23.73
C THR A 125 7.82 -1.63 23.12
N PHE A 126 9.08 -1.36 22.75
CA PHE A 126 9.47 -0.08 22.16
C PHE A 126 8.88 0.12 20.77
N ASP A 127 8.92 -0.91 19.93
CA ASP A 127 8.36 -0.82 18.58
C ASP A 127 6.85 -0.57 18.61
N VAL A 128 6.13 -1.25 19.50
CA VAL A 128 4.68 -1.08 19.68
C VAL A 128 4.34 0.33 20.12
N GLN A 129 5.04 0.89 21.11
CA GLN A 129 4.78 2.25 21.60
C GLN A 129 5.02 3.32 20.52
N VAL A 130 6.13 3.18 19.78
CA VAL A 130 6.46 4.11 18.68
C VAL A 130 5.42 3.99 17.57
N THR A 131 5.06 2.78 17.19
CA THR A 131 4.11 2.52 16.11
C THR A 131 2.70 3.00 16.47
N THR A 132 2.24 2.81 17.72
CA THR A 132 0.93 3.31 18.18
C THR A 132 0.82 4.82 18.05
N LYS A 133 1.83 5.56 18.50
CA LYS A 133 1.87 7.03 18.34
C LYS A 133 1.88 7.44 16.88
N PHE A 134 2.66 6.74 16.08
CA PHE A 134 2.75 6.99 14.64
C PHE A 134 1.42 6.75 13.92
N ILE A 135 0.70 5.66 14.23
CA ILE A 135 -0.61 5.38 13.63
C ILE A 135 -1.60 6.50 13.97
N ALA A 136 -1.65 6.95 15.22
CA ALA A 136 -2.51 8.06 15.61
C ALA A 136 -2.17 9.36 14.84
N GLU A 137 -0.89 9.66 14.65
CA GLU A 137 -0.44 10.79 13.87
C GLU A 137 -0.78 10.63 12.38
N LEU A 138 -0.57 9.44 11.81
CA LEU A 138 -0.89 9.12 10.42
C LEU A 138 -2.38 9.31 10.12
N LEU A 139 -3.26 8.78 10.98
CA LEU A 139 -4.70 8.94 10.83
C LEU A 139 -5.14 10.42 10.84
N LEU A 140 -4.53 11.23 11.72
CA LEU A 140 -4.79 12.67 11.76
C LEU A 140 -4.27 13.39 10.51
N LEU A 141 -3.14 12.97 9.94
CA LEU A 141 -2.55 13.57 8.73
C LEU A 141 -3.33 13.21 7.46
N THR A 142 -4.11 12.14 7.48
CA THR A 142 -4.89 11.64 6.35
C THR A 142 -6.40 11.84 6.53
N ASP A 143 -6.81 12.67 7.48
CA ASP A 143 -8.22 12.98 7.80
C ASP A 143 -9.09 11.71 8.00
N PHE A 144 -8.49 10.61 8.45
CA PHE A 144 -9.09 9.28 8.65
C PHE A 144 -9.67 8.62 7.38
N ASP A 145 -9.50 9.21 6.21
CA ASP A 145 -10.08 8.69 4.96
C ASP A 145 -9.23 7.58 4.33
N LEU A 146 -7.91 7.56 4.62
CA LEU A 146 -7.00 6.59 4.05
C LEU A 146 -7.03 5.27 4.84
N PRO A 147 -7.34 4.13 4.21
CA PRO A 147 -7.28 2.83 4.85
C PRO A 147 -5.86 2.51 5.36
N VAL A 148 -5.73 2.30 6.66
CA VAL A 148 -4.48 1.92 7.32
C VAL A 148 -4.64 0.56 7.97
N ALA A 149 -3.68 -0.35 7.77
CA ALA A 149 -3.66 -1.65 8.41
C ALA A 149 -2.29 -1.99 9.01
N VAL A 150 -2.33 -2.71 10.12
CA VAL A 150 -1.13 -3.18 10.82
C VAL A 150 -0.80 -4.61 10.41
N VAL A 151 0.48 -4.87 10.18
CA VAL A 151 1.05 -6.20 9.97
C VAL A 151 2.02 -6.50 11.09
N ALA A 152 1.66 -7.41 12.01
CA ALA A 152 2.58 -7.90 13.03
C ALA A 152 3.67 -8.74 12.35
N ASN A 153 4.92 -8.30 12.41
CA ASN A 153 6.01 -8.89 11.63
C ASN A 153 7.07 -9.54 12.52
N ARG A 154 7.78 -10.54 11.97
CA ARG A 154 8.85 -11.29 12.65
C ARG A 154 8.41 -11.81 14.00
N THR A 155 7.22 -12.40 14.04
CA THR A 155 6.61 -12.91 15.26
C THR A 155 7.07 -14.34 15.53
N ARG A 156 7.07 -14.72 16.81
CA ARG A 156 7.24 -16.12 17.23
C ARG A 156 6.00 -16.52 18.01
N GLN A 157 5.39 -17.62 17.61
CA GLN A 157 4.21 -18.15 18.28
C GLN A 157 4.48 -18.48 19.76
N ASN A 158 3.45 -18.41 20.57
CA ASN A 158 3.50 -18.73 22.01
C ASN A 158 4.54 -17.92 22.80
N THR A 159 4.76 -16.66 22.43
CA THR A 159 5.64 -15.74 23.16
C THR A 159 4.86 -14.63 23.84
N LYS A 160 5.31 -14.25 25.05
CA LYS A 160 4.73 -13.11 25.80
C LYS A 160 4.80 -11.80 25.01
N SER A 161 5.82 -11.64 24.15
CA SER A 161 5.95 -10.45 23.31
C SER A 161 4.86 -10.36 22.24
N LEU A 162 4.49 -11.49 21.63
CA LEU A 162 3.37 -11.54 20.68
C LEU A 162 2.04 -11.28 21.39
N GLU A 163 1.79 -11.92 22.53
CA GLU A 163 0.58 -11.70 23.33
C GLU A 163 0.40 -10.21 23.72
N MET A 164 1.49 -9.58 24.17
CA MET A 164 1.48 -8.16 24.51
C MET A 164 1.24 -7.29 23.29
N LEU A 165 1.90 -7.56 22.15
CA LEU A 165 1.68 -6.86 20.89
C LEU A 165 0.21 -6.93 20.51
N MET A 166 -0.38 -8.14 20.43
CA MET A 166 -1.76 -8.34 20.01
C MET A 166 -2.76 -7.65 20.94
N ARG A 167 -2.49 -7.64 22.25
CA ARG A 167 -3.32 -6.91 23.22
C ARG A 167 -3.33 -5.40 22.98
N ILE A 168 -2.17 -4.82 22.69
CA ILE A 168 -2.05 -3.39 22.41
C ILE A 168 -2.70 -3.06 21.05
N LEU A 169 -2.42 -3.86 20.02
CA LEU A 169 -3.01 -3.66 18.70
C LEU A 169 -4.53 -3.79 18.71
N ALA A 170 -5.09 -4.69 19.54
CA ALA A 170 -6.54 -4.83 19.71
C ALA A 170 -7.19 -3.58 20.34
N SER A 171 -6.44 -2.71 21.00
CA SER A 171 -6.93 -1.44 21.53
C SER A 171 -6.90 -0.28 20.52
N LEU A 172 -6.30 -0.50 19.35
CA LEU A 172 -6.30 0.47 18.27
C LEU A 172 -7.53 0.29 17.40
N GLU A 173 -8.06 1.38 16.87
CA GLU A 173 -9.15 1.35 15.89
C GLU A 173 -8.66 0.85 14.51
N THR A 174 -7.36 0.69 14.35
CA THR A 174 -6.71 0.25 13.11
C THR A 174 -6.62 -1.29 13.07
N PRO A 175 -7.09 -1.95 12.01
CA PRO A 175 -7.11 -3.41 11.94
C PRO A 175 -5.71 -4.01 11.87
N THR A 176 -5.47 -5.08 12.63
CA THR A 176 -4.32 -5.96 12.44
C THR A 176 -4.73 -7.08 11.49
N ILE A 177 -4.20 -7.06 10.28
CA ILE A 177 -4.65 -7.92 9.18
C ILE A 177 -3.87 -9.21 9.03
N ALA A 178 -2.62 -9.24 9.48
CA ALA A 178 -1.77 -10.43 9.40
C ALA A 178 -0.73 -10.48 10.53
N VAL A 179 -0.30 -11.70 10.82
CA VAL A 179 0.77 -12.01 11.78
C VAL A 179 1.82 -12.86 11.05
N LEU A 180 2.91 -12.23 10.63
CA LEU A 180 3.98 -12.87 9.87
C LEU A 180 5.03 -13.46 10.82
N SER A 181 5.40 -14.70 10.57
CA SER A 181 6.42 -15.40 11.36
C SER A 181 7.85 -14.89 11.11
N ASP A 182 8.73 -15.06 12.10
CA ASP A 182 10.19 -14.82 11.96
C ASP A 182 10.81 -16.02 11.22
N SER A 183 10.72 -16.01 9.89
CA SER A 183 11.11 -17.12 9.03
C SER A 183 12.37 -16.83 8.21
N GLN A 184 13.27 -17.81 8.13
CA GLN A 184 14.45 -17.77 7.27
C GLN A 184 14.10 -17.80 5.78
N ASN A 185 12.87 -18.17 5.41
CA ASN A 185 12.42 -18.15 4.03
C ASN A 185 12.36 -16.73 3.47
N TYR A 186 12.00 -15.72 4.29
CA TYR A 186 12.07 -14.32 3.88
C TYR A 186 13.49 -13.85 3.62
N VAL A 187 14.43 -14.28 4.46
CA VAL A 187 15.86 -13.97 4.29
C VAL A 187 16.38 -14.61 3.01
N TYR A 188 16.12 -15.90 2.84
CA TYR A 188 16.50 -16.62 1.62
C TYR A 188 15.94 -15.98 0.36
N ALA A 189 14.65 -15.65 0.34
CA ALA A 189 14.01 -15.00 -0.79
C ALA A 189 14.69 -13.66 -1.11
N ALA A 190 14.92 -12.81 -0.10
CA ALA A 190 15.58 -11.52 -0.27
C ALA A 190 17.00 -11.64 -0.82
N ASP A 191 17.77 -12.62 -0.36
CA ASP A 191 19.14 -12.85 -0.82
C ASP A 191 19.23 -13.28 -2.28
N HIS A 192 18.14 -13.88 -2.81
CA HIS A 192 18.05 -14.38 -4.18
C HIS A 192 17.19 -13.51 -5.10
N GLY A 193 16.78 -12.31 -4.67
CA GLY A 193 15.94 -11.43 -5.47
C GLY A 193 14.55 -12.00 -5.75
N LEU A 194 14.05 -12.85 -4.85
CA LEU A 194 12.74 -13.50 -4.95
C LEU A 194 11.77 -12.94 -3.90
N GLY A 195 10.47 -13.07 -4.17
CA GLY A 195 9.43 -13.01 -3.16
C GLY A 195 8.97 -14.40 -2.75
N ILE A 196 8.24 -14.51 -1.64
CA ILE A 196 7.72 -15.79 -1.12
C ILE A 196 6.86 -16.51 -2.15
N TYR A 197 6.07 -15.78 -2.94
CA TYR A 197 5.21 -16.36 -3.99
C TYR A 197 5.97 -16.95 -5.18
N GLU A 198 7.26 -16.63 -5.32
CA GLU A 198 8.14 -17.18 -6.37
C GLU A 198 8.93 -18.41 -5.89
N MET A 199 8.76 -18.80 -4.63
CA MET A 199 9.42 -19.97 -4.05
C MET A 199 8.56 -21.24 -4.16
N PRO A 200 9.17 -22.45 -4.06
CA PRO A 200 8.40 -23.69 -4.04
C PRO A 200 7.40 -23.74 -2.88
N HIS A 201 6.11 -23.94 -3.16
CA HIS A 201 5.00 -23.89 -2.21
C HIS A 201 5.20 -24.79 -1.00
N PHE A 202 5.78 -25.99 -1.19
CA PHE A 202 6.01 -26.93 -0.08
C PHE A 202 7.00 -26.38 0.97
N ARG A 203 7.85 -25.43 0.58
CA ARG A 203 8.85 -24.80 1.46
C ARG A 203 8.28 -23.62 2.24
N VAL A 204 7.33 -22.88 1.66
CA VAL A 204 6.86 -21.57 2.14
C VAL A 204 5.36 -21.54 2.43
N ARG A 205 4.77 -22.70 2.68
CA ARG A 205 3.31 -22.81 2.86
C ARG A 205 2.76 -21.90 3.94
N GLN A 206 3.42 -21.86 5.09
CA GLN A 206 3.00 -21.03 6.22
C GLN A 206 3.10 -19.54 5.89
N GLU A 207 4.18 -19.14 5.23
CA GLU A 207 4.41 -17.75 4.84
C GLU A 207 3.38 -17.29 3.80
N LEU A 208 2.99 -18.19 2.86
CA LEU A 208 1.93 -17.91 1.87
C LEU A 208 0.59 -17.71 2.58
N GLU A 209 0.19 -18.62 3.46
CA GLU A 209 -1.06 -18.52 4.22
C GLU A 209 -1.13 -17.19 5.01
N GLN A 210 0.00 -16.72 5.55
CA GLN A 210 0.09 -15.44 6.27
C GLN A 210 0.04 -14.23 5.33
N MET A 211 0.73 -14.29 4.20
CA MET A 211 0.74 -13.22 3.21
C MET A 211 -0.61 -13.09 2.50
N ASP A 212 -1.31 -14.19 2.26
CA ASP A 212 -2.63 -14.20 1.63
C ASP A 212 -3.65 -13.36 2.43
N LEU A 213 -3.53 -13.29 3.76
CA LEU A 213 -4.37 -12.39 4.58
C LEU A 213 -4.15 -10.91 4.24
N ILE A 214 -2.92 -10.52 3.91
CA ILE A 214 -2.60 -9.16 3.47
C ILE A 214 -3.22 -8.91 2.09
N ILE A 215 -3.08 -9.87 1.19
CA ILE A 215 -3.63 -9.79 -0.16
C ILE A 215 -5.16 -9.67 -0.12
N ASP A 216 -5.83 -10.51 0.67
CA ASP A 216 -7.29 -10.47 0.84
C ASP A 216 -7.78 -9.10 1.36
N TRP A 217 -7.00 -8.48 2.23
CA TRP A 217 -7.33 -7.13 2.71
C TRP A 217 -7.09 -6.08 1.62
N LEU A 218 -5.96 -6.15 0.90
CA LEU A 218 -5.64 -5.25 -0.20
C LEU A 218 -6.70 -5.32 -1.30
N ASP A 219 -7.09 -6.51 -1.73
CA ASP A 219 -8.12 -6.71 -2.76
C ASP A 219 -9.44 -6.02 -2.37
N LYS A 220 -9.83 -6.08 -1.10
CA LYS A 220 -11.03 -5.39 -0.59
C LYS A 220 -10.90 -3.87 -0.64
N GLN A 221 -9.71 -3.32 -0.34
CA GLN A 221 -9.51 -1.87 -0.40
C GLN A 221 -9.48 -1.38 -1.85
N LEU A 222 -8.80 -2.11 -2.73
CA LEU A 222 -8.66 -1.76 -4.13
C LEU A 222 -10.00 -1.85 -4.89
N MET A 223 -10.87 -2.80 -4.55
CA MET A 223 -12.22 -2.88 -5.10
C MET A 223 -13.10 -1.70 -4.66
N ARG A 224 -12.98 -1.24 -3.41
CA ARG A 224 -13.73 -0.08 -2.91
C ARG A 224 -13.42 1.21 -3.66
N THR A 225 -12.20 1.37 -4.10
CA THR A 225 -11.77 2.55 -4.87
C THR A 225 -12.37 2.56 -6.29
N LEU A 226 -12.70 1.39 -6.85
CA LEU A 226 -13.30 1.27 -8.19
C LEU A 226 -14.81 1.55 -8.21
N GLU A 227 -15.55 1.23 -7.15
CA GLU A 227 -17.02 1.40 -7.10
C GLU A 227 -17.48 2.87 -7.23
N PRO A 228 -16.92 3.87 -6.55
CA PRO A 228 -17.33 5.26 -6.72
C PRO A 228 -17.12 5.79 -8.12
N THR A 229 -16.07 5.34 -8.80
CA THR A 229 -15.74 5.78 -10.18
C THR A 229 -16.72 5.21 -11.20
N LEU A 230 -17.28 4.03 -10.98
CA LEU A 230 -18.29 3.42 -11.84
C LEU A 230 -19.66 4.07 -11.64
N ILE A 231 -20.05 4.41 -10.42
CA ILE A 231 -21.31 5.06 -10.09
C ILE A 231 -21.36 6.50 -10.66
N SER A 232 -20.25 7.22 -10.66
CA SER A 232 -20.17 8.57 -11.24
C SER A 232 -20.23 8.59 -12.78
N ARG A 233 -19.98 7.46 -13.44
CA ARG A 233 -20.06 7.32 -14.90
C ARG A 233 -21.40 6.83 -15.44
N VAL A 234 -22.28 6.33 -14.56
CA VAL A 234 -23.60 5.84 -14.95
C VAL A 234 -24.65 6.83 -14.45
N ASN A 235 -25.01 7.74 -15.30
CA ASN A 235 -26.19 8.62 -15.34
C ASN A 235 -26.04 10.10 -14.95
N PRO A 236 -26.07 10.99 -15.90
CA PRO A 236 -26.93 12.17 -15.79
C PRO A 236 -28.33 11.76 -16.26
N LEU A 237 -29.28 11.67 -15.33
CA LEU A 237 -30.71 11.55 -15.68
C LEU A 237 -31.08 12.66 -16.67
N PRO A 238 -31.81 12.36 -17.76
CA PRO A 238 -32.30 13.38 -18.66
C PRO A 238 -33.28 14.26 -17.90
N LYS A 239 -33.07 15.56 -17.96
CA LYS A 239 -34.02 16.55 -17.48
C LYS A 239 -35.35 16.39 -18.25
N LEU A 240 -36.29 15.71 -17.62
CA LEU A 240 -37.66 15.68 -18.08
C LEU A 240 -38.28 17.05 -17.80
N PHE A 241 -38.62 17.73 -18.91
CA PHE A 241 -39.65 18.75 -19.13
C PHE A 241 -40.29 19.33 -17.87
N THR A 242 -40.04 20.59 -17.60
CA THR A 242 -41.01 21.47 -16.95
C THR A 242 -41.86 22.16 -18.04
N SER A 243 -43.06 21.65 -18.23
CA SER A 243 -44.11 22.29 -18.99
C SER A 243 -44.59 23.54 -18.24
N SER A 244 -44.36 24.69 -18.81
CA SER A 244 -45.08 25.92 -18.46
C SER A 244 -46.20 26.14 -19.49
N ALA A 245 -47.43 25.85 -19.10
CA ALA A 245 -48.57 26.29 -19.79
C ALA A 245 -49.72 26.53 -18.79
N PHE A 246 -49.87 27.74 -18.32
CA PHE A 246 -51.14 28.26 -17.87
C PHE A 246 -51.25 29.69 -18.34
N GLY A 247 -51.97 29.83 -19.45
CA GLY A 247 -52.52 31.09 -19.89
C GLY A 247 -53.68 31.47 -19.00
N HIS A 248 -53.70 32.70 -18.53
CA HIS A 248 -54.88 33.34 -18.00
C HIS A 248 -55.47 34.27 -19.06
N SER A 249 -56.57 33.84 -19.63
CA SER A 249 -57.55 34.72 -20.31
C SER A 249 -58.47 35.32 -19.24
N HIS A 250 -58.56 36.62 -19.19
CA HIS A 250 -59.67 37.33 -18.57
C HIS A 250 -60.55 37.90 -19.70
N PRO A 251 -61.84 37.73 -19.59
CA PRO A 251 -62.79 38.51 -20.36
C PRO A 251 -63.27 39.77 -19.59
N ASP A 252 -63.50 40.85 -20.35
CA ASP A 252 -64.23 42.10 -20.06
C ASP A 252 -63.61 43.01 -18.98
#